data_6b07587c0d2c6e679b003e7e33ea9a36
#
_entry.id   6b07587c0d2c6e679b003e7e33ea9a36
#
_cell.length_a   1.000
_cell.length_b   1.000
_cell.length_c   1.000
_cell.angle_alpha   90.00
_cell.angle_beta   90.00
_cell.angle_gamma   90.00
#
_symmetry.space_group_name_H-M   'P 1'
#
loop_
_entity.id
_entity.type
_entity.pdbx_description
1 polymer ?
#
loop_
_entity_poly.entity_id
_entity_poly.type
_entity_poly.pdbx_seq_one_letter_code
_entity_poly.pdbx_strand_id
1 'polypeptide(L)'
;MRKIAIFILLIVFACSCTSFLEEYSQDEAKIESLQDLDELLLGEVYLPVNYPTWNYGISFEYADMAFQKPHYMSDELSVYTVTNYNASASTQSKMFGWHTWQQEVGLNYEGNLREKEDVDWHQAYHGINVANIILDEIKEHDAVTSQAKAQKFRIQGEAHFLRALYYFQLVNLYGKPYCKDNLSSPGVILKLTSYVEDHDYTLSTVEE
;
A
#
# COMPACT_ATOMS: atom_id res chain seq x y z
N MET A 1 12.83 54.35 -33.94
CA MET A 1 13.85 53.31 -33.67
C MET A 1 13.99 53.00 -32.18
N ARG A 2 14.18 53.98 -31.29
CA ARG A 2 14.37 53.77 -29.84
C ARG A 2 13.17 53.07 -29.14
N LYS A 3 11.92 53.34 -29.53
CA LYS A 3 10.71 52.72 -28.99
C LYS A 3 10.54 51.26 -29.45
N ILE A 4 10.99 50.93 -30.66
CA ILE A 4 10.94 49.56 -31.20
C ILE A 4 12.01 48.67 -30.51
N ALA A 5 13.18 49.23 -30.23
CA ALA A 5 14.23 48.53 -29.50
C ALA A 5 13.81 48.18 -28.06
N ILE A 6 13.11 49.06 -27.38
CA ILE A 6 12.55 48.83 -26.03
C ILE A 6 11.47 47.75 -26.07
N PHE A 7 10.62 47.72 -27.09
CA PHE A 7 9.58 46.70 -27.23
C PHE A 7 10.14 45.31 -27.52
N ILE A 8 11.18 45.22 -28.34
CA ILE A 8 11.90 43.95 -28.60
C ILE A 8 12.63 43.45 -27.33
N LEU A 9 13.21 44.36 -26.55
CA LEU A 9 13.88 44.02 -25.30
C LEU A 9 12.86 43.46 -24.27
N LEU A 10 11.66 44.01 -24.19
CA LEU A 10 10.58 43.53 -23.32
C LEU A 10 10.06 42.13 -23.71
N ILE A 11 10.00 41.84 -25.03
CA ILE A 11 9.59 40.51 -25.53
C ILE A 11 10.63 39.43 -25.19
N VAL A 12 11.92 39.76 -25.28
CA VAL A 12 13.01 38.82 -24.93
C VAL A 12 13.01 38.47 -23.42
N PHE A 13 12.65 39.42 -22.56
CA PHE A 13 12.51 39.17 -21.12
C PHE A 13 11.25 38.38 -20.78
N ALA A 14 10.19 38.40 -21.61
CA ALA A 14 8.96 37.60 -21.35
C ALA A 14 9.08 36.11 -21.71
N CYS A 15 10.06 35.74 -22.54
CA CYS A 15 10.26 34.34 -22.95
C CYS A 15 11.21 33.52 -22.04
N SER A 16 11.74 34.11 -20.95
CA SER A 16 12.84 33.50 -20.16
C SER A 16 12.43 32.71 -18.93
N CYS A 17 11.14 32.41 -18.70
CA CYS A 17 10.72 31.87 -17.41
C CYS A 17 9.77 30.69 -17.47
N THR A 18 9.84 29.82 -18.49
CA THR A 18 9.04 28.56 -18.43
C THR A 18 9.66 27.51 -17.53
N SER A 19 10.98 27.40 -17.44
CA SER A 19 11.66 26.45 -16.56
C SER A 19 11.76 26.91 -15.09
N PHE A 20 11.52 28.21 -14.81
CA PHE A 20 11.55 28.72 -13.43
C PHE A 20 10.25 28.43 -12.67
N LEU A 21 9.17 28.10 -13.38
CA LEU A 21 7.86 27.77 -12.81
C LEU A 21 7.62 26.25 -12.71
N GLU A 22 8.53 25.43 -13.16
CA GLU A 22 8.60 24.02 -12.78
C GLU A 22 9.18 23.96 -11.36
N GLU A 23 8.31 24.24 -10.38
CA GLU A 23 8.60 23.98 -8.97
C GLU A 23 8.66 22.47 -8.80
N TYR A 24 9.83 21.90 -9.01
CA TYR A 24 10.12 20.55 -8.53
C TYR A 24 9.93 20.60 -7.02
N SER A 25 8.90 19.92 -6.54
CA SER A 25 8.78 19.65 -5.11
C SER A 25 10.08 18.99 -4.66
N GLN A 26 10.84 19.68 -3.82
CA GLN A 26 12.11 19.14 -3.28
C GLN A 26 11.89 17.89 -2.41
N ASP A 27 10.62 17.59 -2.14
CA ASP A 27 10.17 16.45 -1.33
C ASP A 27 9.68 15.25 -2.19
N GLU A 28 9.63 15.38 -3.53
CA GLU A 28 9.37 14.22 -4.39
C GLU A 28 10.65 13.40 -4.56
N ALA A 29 10.70 12.25 -3.92
CA ALA A 29 11.75 11.27 -4.13
C ALA A 29 11.68 10.77 -5.57
N LYS A 30 12.65 11.17 -6.41
CA LYS A 30 12.74 10.73 -7.80
C LYS A 30 13.43 9.37 -7.86
N ILE A 31 12.80 8.42 -8.53
CA ILE A 31 13.38 7.11 -8.79
C ILE A 31 14.39 7.24 -9.96
N GLU A 32 15.68 7.12 -9.68
CA GLU A 32 16.74 7.30 -10.66
C GLU A 32 17.53 6.01 -10.93
N SER A 33 17.40 5.00 -10.08
CA SER A 33 18.19 3.78 -10.15
C SER A 33 17.45 2.53 -9.73
N LEU A 34 18.01 1.34 -10.06
CA LEU A 34 17.54 0.06 -9.53
C LEU A 34 17.67 -0.03 -8.00
N GLN A 35 18.58 0.74 -7.40
CA GLN A 35 18.73 0.79 -5.96
C GLN A 35 17.54 1.51 -5.30
N ASP A 36 17.07 2.61 -5.88
CA ASP A 36 15.92 3.35 -5.36
C ASP A 36 14.65 2.49 -5.44
N LEU A 37 14.49 1.71 -6.53
CA LEU A 37 13.39 0.74 -6.65
C LEU A 37 13.48 -0.38 -5.60
N ASP A 38 14.68 -0.83 -5.28
CA ASP A 38 14.91 -1.83 -4.24
C ASP A 38 14.58 -1.29 -2.84
N GLU A 39 14.99 -0.06 -2.56
CA GLU A 39 14.69 0.63 -1.30
C GLU A 39 13.19 0.88 -1.16
N LEU A 40 12.52 1.30 -2.24
CA LEU A 40 11.07 1.48 -2.27
C LEU A 40 10.33 0.15 -2.03
N LEU A 41 10.79 -0.94 -2.67
CA LEU A 41 10.24 -2.28 -2.47
C LEU A 41 10.36 -2.72 -1.00
N LEU A 42 11.54 -2.55 -0.41
CA LEU A 42 11.81 -2.95 0.97
C LEU A 42 11.08 -2.09 2.00
N GLY A 43 10.94 -0.78 1.72
CA GLY A 43 10.32 0.17 2.64
C GLY A 43 8.81 0.15 2.64
N GLU A 44 8.19 -0.02 1.47
CA GLU A 44 6.75 0.23 1.30
C GLU A 44 5.94 -0.99 0.87
N VAL A 45 6.58 -2.02 0.27
CA VAL A 45 5.83 -3.18 -0.24
C VAL A 45 6.03 -4.42 0.62
N TYR A 46 7.23 -4.61 1.17
CA TYR A 46 7.44 -5.72 2.10
C TYR A 46 6.59 -5.54 3.36
N LEU A 47 6.09 -6.67 3.86
CA LEU A 47 5.33 -6.69 5.10
C LEU A 47 6.23 -6.19 6.24
N PRO A 48 5.82 -5.16 6.97
CA PRO A 48 6.61 -4.66 8.08
C PRO A 48 6.76 -5.76 9.12
N VAL A 49 7.99 -6.12 9.45
CA VAL A 49 8.29 -7.07 10.52
C VAL A 49 8.43 -6.31 11.82
N ASN A 50 7.41 -6.36 12.66
CA ASN A 50 7.51 -5.83 14.01
C ASN A 50 8.34 -6.79 14.87
N TYR A 51 9.61 -6.43 15.05
CA TYR A 51 10.35 -6.98 16.17
C TYR A 51 9.81 -6.36 17.46
N PRO A 52 9.36 -7.14 18.44
CA PRO A 52 9.04 -6.61 19.76
C PRO A 52 10.33 -6.10 20.40
N THR A 53 10.66 -4.84 20.14
CA THR A 53 11.75 -4.16 20.85
C THR A 53 11.23 -3.76 22.23
N TRP A 54 11.43 -4.61 23.19
CA TRP A 54 11.05 -4.43 24.59
C TRP A 54 11.64 -3.17 25.27
N ASN A 55 12.49 -2.42 24.58
CA ASN A 55 13.34 -1.41 25.21
C ASN A 55 13.24 0.02 24.68
N TYR A 56 12.40 0.35 23.70
CA TYR A 56 12.46 1.71 23.13
C TYR A 56 11.09 2.34 22.85
N GLY A 57 10.13 2.28 23.75
CA GLY A 57 8.97 3.20 23.73
C GLY A 57 8.27 3.38 22.35
N ILE A 58 8.49 2.49 21.41
CA ILE A 58 7.83 2.50 20.12
C ILE A 58 6.42 1.99 20.38
N SER A 59 5.47 2.89 20.24
CA SER A 59 4.06 2.57 20.39
C SER A 59 3.71 1.47 19.41
N PHE A 60 3.01 0.44 19.89
CA PHE A 60 2.51 -0.68 19.09
C PHE A 60 1.43 -0.28 18.08
N GLU A 61 1.35 0.98 17.67
CA GLU A 61 0.41 1.47 16.67
C GLU A 61 0.62 0.84 15.29
N TYR A 62 1.81 0.28 15.04
CA TYR A 62 2.12 -0.47 13.81
C TYR A 62 1.84 -1.97 13.91
N ALA A 63 1.33 -2.48 15.01
CA ALA A 63 0.90 -3.88 15.14
C ALA A 63 -0.39 -4.22 14.38
N ASP A 64 -0.99 -3.25 13.72
CA ASP A 64 -2.17 -3.42 12.86
C ASP A 64 -1.79 -3.88 11.47
N MET A 65 -1.06 -4.96 11.38
CA MET A 65 -0.77 -5.52 10.08
C MET A 65 -1.94 -6.32 9.55
N ALA A 66 -2.39 -5.95 8.36
CA ALA A 66 -3.44 -6.61 7.61
C ALA A 66 -3.36 -8.15 7.61
N PHE A 67 -2.16 -8.69 7.73
CA PHE A 67 -1.91 -10.12 7.63
C PHE A 67 -1.89 -10.87 8.97
N GLN A 68 -1.90 -10.18 10.10
CA GLN A 68 -1.95 -10.82 11.42
C GLN A 68 -3.37 -11.00 11.94
N LYS A 69 -4.31 -10.22 11.48
CA LYS A 69 -5.69 -10.23 11.97
C LYS A 69 -6.40 -11.58 11.81
N PRO A 70 -6.27 -12.33 10.70
CA PRO A 70 -6.82 -13.68 10.62
C PRO A 70 -6.30 -14.65 11.69
N HIS A 71 -5.06 -14.47 12.19
CA HIS A 71 -4.53 -15.29 13.28
C HIS A 71 -5.27 -15.05 14.60
N TYR A 72 -5.90 -13.88 14.77
CA TYR A 72 -6.74 -13.61 15.95
C TYR A 72 -8.01 -14.45 16.00
N MET A 73 -8.42 -15.03 14.87
CA MET A 73 -9.57 -15.92 14.74
C MET A 73 -9.18 -17.39 14.92
N SER A 74 -7.90 -17.70 15.04
CA SER A 74 -7.41 -19.07 15.19
C SER A 74 -7.42 -19.50 16.66
N ASP A 75 -7.35 -20.81 16.89
CA ASP A 75 -7.21 -21.44 18.21
C ASP A 75 -5.77 -21.37 18.77
N GLU A 76 -4.83 -20.82 17.99
CA GLU A 76 -3.44 -20.57 18.44
C GLU A 76 -3.36 -19.42 19.45
N LEU A 77 -4.36 -18.53 19.46
CA LEU A 77 -4.45 -17.43 20.41
C LEU A 77 -5.50 -17.72 21.48
N SER A 78 -5.06 -17.79 22.73
CA SER A 78 -5.96 -17.81 23.87
C SER A 78 -5.94 -16.45 24.59
N VAL A 79 -7.11 -15.88 24.81
CA VAL A 79 -7.24 -14.69 25.69
C VAL A 79 -7.19 -15.16 27.14
N TYR A 80 -6.12 -14.82 27.83
CA TYR A 80 -5.84 -15.28 29.18
C TYR A 80 -6.86 -14.76 30.22
N THR A 81 -7.56 -13.67 29.92
CA THR A 81 -8.64 -13.13 30.77
C THR A 81 -9.65 -12.40 29.93
N VAL A 82 -10.82 -13.00 29.75
CA VAL A 82 -11.95 -12.45 28.98
C VAL A 82 -12.50 -11.14 29.57
N THR A 83 -12.09 -10.77 30.78
CA THR A 83 -12.58 -9.59 31.49
C THR A 83 -11.95 -8.26 31.06
N ASN A 84 -10.98 -8.26 30.16
CA ASN A 84 -10.15 -7.10 29.91
C ASN A 84 -10.03 -6.65 28.45
N TYR A 85 -11.03 -6.82 27.65
CA TYR A 85 -11.15 -6.00 26.44
C TYR A 85 -11.44 -4.54 26.81
N ASN A 86 -10.51 -3.97 27.61
CA ASN A 86 -10.66 -2.63 28.12
C ASN A 86 -10.43 -1.61 26.97
N ALA A 87 -11.33 -0.64 26.83
CA ALA A 87 -11.26 0.42 25.83
C ALA A 87 -9.94 1.20 25.86
N SER A 88 -9.22 1.20 26.99
CA SER A 88 -7.93 1.86 27.12
C SER A 88 -6.74 1.03 26.63
N ALA A 89 -6.89 -0.27 26.44
CA ALA A 89 -5.85 -1.12 25.86
C ALA A 89 -6.01 -1.18 24.34
N SER A 90 -5.29 -0.31 23.63
CA SER A 90 -5.45 -0.13 22.18
C SER A 90 -5.40 -1.46 21.39
N THR A 91 -4.46 -2.32 21.70
CA THR A 91 -4.29 -3.63 21.01
C THR A 91 -5.47 -4.58 21.24
N GLN A 92 -5.93 -4.74 22.48
CA GLN A 92 -7.03 -5.66 22.80
C GLN A 92 -8.34 -5.23 22.16
N SER A 93 -8.58 -3.94 22.12
CA SER A 93 -9.74 -3.35 21.49
C SER A 93 -9.73 -3.55 19.95
N LYS A 94 -8.57 -3.51 19.31
CA LYS A 94 -8.40 -3.78 17.87
C LYS A 94 -8.59 -5.25 17.52
N MET A 95 -8.24 -6.15 18.41
CA MET A 95 -8.44 -7.60 18.25
C MET A 95 -9.86 -8.07 18.52
N PHE A 96 -10.69 -7.28 19.21
CA PHE A 96 -11.97 -7.72 19.71
C PHE A 96 -12.88 -8.28 18.62
N GLY A 97 -13.09 -7.53 17.54
CA GLY A 97 -13.98 -7.94 16.46
C GLY A 97 -13.52 -9.24 15.79
N TRP A 98 -12.21 -9.37 15.54
CA TRP A 98 -11.61 -10.57 14.96
C TRP A 98 -11.67 -11.76 15.91
N HIS A 99 -11.20 -11.60 17.13
CA HIS A 99 -11.15 -12.68 18.11
C HIS A 99 -12.52 -13.21 18.54
N THR A 100 -13.51 -12.35 18.54
CA THR A 100 -14.91 -12.70 18.89
C THR A 100 -15.78 -13.01 17.67
N TRP A 101 -15.21 -13.10 16.48
CA TRP A 101 -15.90 -13.46 15.23
C TRP A 101 -17.10 -12.53 14.94
N GLN A 102 -16.94 -11.25 15.18
CA GLN A 102 -17.99 -10.27 14.86
C GLN A 102 -18.15 -10.12 13.35
N GLN A 103 -19.37 -9.92 12.89
CA GLN A 103 -19.66 -9.64 11.48
C GLN A 103 -18.98 -8.35 11.01
N GLU A 104 -18.92 -7.34 11.89
CA GLU A 104 -18.17 -6.10 11.67
C GLU A 104 -16.93 -6.10 12.57
N VAL A 105 -15.81 -6.44 12.03
CA VAL A 105 -14.55 -6.63 12.78
C VAL A 105 -13.98 -5.35 13.38
N GLY A 106 -14.38 -4.18 12.85
CA GLY A 106 -14.00 -2.87 13.39
C GLY A 106 -14.76 -2.44 14.65
N LEU A 107 -15.72 -3.24 15.13
CA LEU A 107 -16.43 -2.94 16.36
C LEU A 107 -15.58 -3.24 17.60
N ASN A 108 -15.64 -2.32 18.57
CA ASN A 108 -15.13 -2.58 19.91
C ASN A 108 -16.18 -3.35 20.75
N TYR A 109 -15.81 -3.74 21.98
CA TYR A 109 -16.71 -4.48 22.88
C TYR A 109 -17.97 -3.68 23.31
N GLU A 110 -17.98 -2.36 23.14
CA GLU A 110 -19.15 -1.49 23.39
C GLU A 110 -20.09 -1.40 22.19
N GLY A 111 -19.73 -2.03 21.06
CA GLY A 111 -20.48 -1.97 19.82
C GLY A 111 -20.30 -0.67 19.02
N ASN A 112 -19.26 0.10 19.34
CA ASN A 112 -18.91 1.30 18.59
C ASN A 112 -17.89 0.98 17.51
N LEU A 113 -18.07 1.53 16.30
CA LEU A 113 -17.03 1.51 15.26
C LEU A 113 -15.81 2.28 15.77
N ARG A 114 -14.70 1.60 15.80
CA ARG A 114 -13.44 2.15 16.27
C ARG A 114 -12.68 2.90 15.19
N GLU A 115 -12.74 2.36 13.99
CA GLU A 115 -12.07 2.89 12.82
C GLU A 115 -13.12 3.27 11.79
N LYS A 116 -13.03 4.49 11.26
CA LYS A 116 -13.92 4.98 10.22
C LYS A 116 -13.58 4.41 8.85
N GLU A 117 -12.33 3.95 8.69
CA GLU A 117 -11.77 3.42 7.46
C GLU A 117 -11.27 2.00 7.68
N ASP A 118 -11.37 1.18 6.65
CA ASP A 118 -10.85 -0.17 6.65
C ASP A 118 -9.33 -0.12 6.42
N VAL A 119 -8.58 -0.19 7.51
CA VAL A 119 -7.11 -0.11 7.49
C VAL A 119 -6.50 -1.25 6.69
N ASP A 120 -7.06 -2.47 6.75
CA ASP A 120 -6.55 -3.63 6.02
C ASP A 120 -6.69 -3.45 4.51
N TRP A 121 -7.85 -2.96 4.08
CA TRP A 121 -8.11 -2.61 2.70
C TRP A 121 -7.14 -1.54 2.21
N HIS A 122 -7.02 -0.46 2.97
CA HIS A 122 -6.15 0.65 2.62
C HIS A 122 -4.68 0.24 2.52
N GLN A 123 -4.16 -0.49 3.52
CA GLN A 123 -2.76 -0.94 3.53
C GLN A 123 -2.45 -1.91 2.40
N ALA A 124 -3.35 -2.85 2.11
CA ALA A 124 -3.16 -3.78 1.01
C ALA A 124 -3.12 -3.06 -0.35
N TYR A 125 -4.03 -2.12 -0.60
CA TYR A 125 -4.01 -1.34 -1.84
C TYR A 125 -2.85 -0.35 -1.91
N HIS A 126 -2.36 0.16 -0.79
CA HIS A 126 -1.11 0.91 -0.77
C HIS A 126 0.06 0.05 -1.28
N GLY A 127 0.26 -1.13 -0.71
CA GLY A 127 1.31 -2.06 -1.15
C GLY A 127 1.16 -2.48 -2.63
N ILE A 128 -0.07 -2.73 -3.10
CA ILE A 128 -0.37 -3.01 -4.50
C ILE A 128 0.02 -1.82 -5.39
N ASN A 129 -0.33 -0.61 -5.00
CA ASN A 129 -0.02 0.58 -5.79
C ASN A 129 1.49 0.82 -5.89
N VAL A 130 2.22 0.70 -4.79
CA VAL A 130 3.69 0.84 -4.81
C VAL A 130 4.33 -0.28 -5.64
N ALA A 131 3.84 -1.53 -5.54
CA ALA A 131 4.31 -2.61 -6.40
C ALA A 131 4.06 -2.32 -7.89
N ASN A 132 2.93 -1.70 -8.24
CA ASN A 132 2.64 -1.27 -9.60
C ASN A 132 3.61 -0.18 -10.06
N ILE A 133 3.91 0.82 -9.23
CA ILE A 133 4.91 1.86 -9.52
C ILE A 133 6.26 1.21 -9.84
N ILE A 134 6.73 0.30 -8.98
CA ILE A 134 7.99 -0.42 -9.19
C ILE A 134 7.98 -1.20 -10.51
N LEU A 135 6.88 -1.90 -10.82
CA LEU A 135 6.74 -2.70 -12.04
C LEU A 135 6.65 -1.85 -13.31
N ASP A 136 6.17 -0.63 -13.23
CA ASP A 136 6.14 0.30 -14.34
C ASP A 136 7.51 0.98 -14.51
N GLU A 137 8.08 1.56 -13.46
CA GLU A 137 9.37 2.26 -13.49
C GLU A 137 10.55 1.35 -13.86
N ILE A 138 10.54 0.09 -13.41
CA ILE A 138 11.65 -0.84 -13.68
C ILE A 138 11.85 -1.12 -15.17
N LYS A 139 10.85 -0.87 -15.99
CA LYS A 139 10.94 -1.03 -17.46
C LYS A 139 11.89 -0.02 -18.07
N GLU A 140 11.92 1.19 -17.51
CA GLU A 140 12.72 2.34 -17.98
C GLU A 140 14.19 2.26 -17.55
N HIS A 141 14.54 1.33 -16.64
CA HIS A 141 15.91 1.17 -16.15
C HIS A 141 16.67 0.09 -16.92
N ASP A 142 17.71 0.50 -17.66
CA ASP A 142 18.61 -0.41 -18.36
C ASP A 142 19.51 -1.18 -17.39
N ALA A 143 19.68 -2.48 -17.65
CA ALA A 143 20.57 -3.36 -16.90
C ALA A 143 21.63 -3.95 -17.84
N VAL A 144 22.80 -3.32 -17.91
CA VAL A 144 23.87 -3.71 -18.85
C VAL A 144 24.70 -4.87 -18.30
N THR A 145 25.07 -4.84 -17.01
CA THR A 145 25.91 -5.87 -16.38
C THR A 145 25.07 -7.08 -15.95
N SER A 146 25.71 -8.25 -15.80
CA SER A 146 25.04 -9.45 -15.28
C SER A 146 24.49 -9.23 -13.88
N GLN A 147 25.18 -8.46 -13.04
CA GLN A 147 24.74 -8.11 -11.69
C GLN A 147 23.49 -7.23 -11.72
N ALA A 148 23.47 -6.17 -12.55
CA ALA A 148 22.32 -5.29 -12.70
C ALA A 148 21.09 -6.05 -13.25
N LYS A 149 21.30 -6.99 -14.19
CA LYS A 149 20.23 -7.87 -14.69
C LYS A 149 19.66 -8.75 -13.59
N ALA A 150 20.52 -9.36 -12.78
CA ALA A 150 20.06 -10.18 -11.66
C ALA A 150 19.28 -9.36 -10.63
N GLN A 151 19.73 -8.15 -10.30
CA GLN A 151 19.03 -7.23 -9.41
C GLN A 151 17.68 -6.82 -9.99
N LYS A 152 17.62 -6.41 -11.26
CA LYS A 152 16.39 -6.05 -11.96
C LYS A 152 15.35 -7.18 -11.93
N PHE A 153 15.77 -8.42 -12.26
CA PHE A 153 14.90 -9.58 -12.22
C PHE A 153 14.42 -9.93 -10.82
N ARG A 154 15.28 -9.77 -9.80
CA ARG A 154 14.90 -9.98 -8.40
C ARG A 154 13.82 -8.98 -7.98
N ILE A 155 14.06 -7.68 -8.14
CA ILE A 155 13.10 -6.63 -7.78
C ILE A 155 11.76 -6.86 -8.49
N GLN A 156 11.79 -7.16 -9.79
CA GLN A 156 10.59 -7.41 -10.58
C GLN A 156 9.83 -8.63 -10.08
N GLY A 157 10.53 -9.73 -9.79
CA GLY A 157 9.93 -10.96 -9.27
C GLY A 157 9.32 -10.78 -7.88
N GLU A 158 10.01 -10.08 -6.99
CA GLU A 158 9.55 -9.78 -5.64
C GLU A 158 8.33 -8.85 -5.67
N ALA A 159 8.34 -7.80 -6.50
CA ALA A 159 7.18 -6.90 -6.65
C ALA A 159 5.94 -7.65 -7.18
N HIS A 160 6.09 -8.53 -8.16
CA HIS A 160 5.00 -9.37 -8.63
C HIS A 160 4.47 -10.32 -7.55
N PHE A 161 5.37 -10.96 -6.80
CA PHE A 161 5.00 -11.88 -5.73
C PHE A 161 4.24 -11.16 -4.61
N LEU A 162 4.77 -10.03 -4.14
CA LEU A 162 4.14 -9.27 -3.05
C LEU A 162 2.78 -8.72 -3.48
N ARG A 163 2.66 -8.19 -4.71
CA ARG A 163 1.37 -7.76 -5.26
C ARG A 163 0.35 -8.90 -5.29
N ALA A 164 0.76 -10.09 -5.73
CA ALA A 164 -0.11 -11.26 -5.73
C ALA A 164 -0.50 -11.69 -4.30
N LEU A 165 0.43 -11.60 -3.35
CA LEU A 165 0.17 -11.90 -1.94
C LEU A 165 -0.87 -10.93 -1.34
N TYR A 166 -0.79 -9.62 -1.64
CA TYR A 166 -1.79 -8.65 -1.20
C TYR A 166 -3.17 -8.95 -1.80
N TYR A 167 -3.25 -9.27 -3.08
CA TYR A 167 -4.52 -9.69 -3.69
C TYR A 167 -5.08 -10.97 -3.10
N PHE A 168 -4.22 -11.96 -2.83
CA PHE A 168 -4.63 -13.17 -2.16
C PHE A 168 -5.23 -12.91 -0.79
N GLN A 169 -4.63 -12.01 -0.01
CA GLN A 169 -5.17 -11.60 1.29
C GLN A 169 -6.52 -10.88 1.14
N LEU A 170 -6.58 -9.90 0.24
CA LEU A 170 -7.82 -9.14 0.00
C LEU A 170 -8.97 -10.05 -0.40
N VAL A 171 -8.79 -10.95 -1.36
CA VAL A 171 -9.88 -11.82 -1.80
C VAL A 171 -10.33 -12.79 -0.72
N ASN A 172 -9.42 -13.25 0.14
CA ASN A 172 -9.78 -14.13 1.25
C ASN A 172 -10.48 -13.40 2.40
N LEU A 173 -10.21 -12.09 2.60
CA LEU A 173 -10.87 -11.29 3.63
C LEU A 173 -12.22 -10.75 3.19
N TYR A 174 -12.34 -10.32 1.92
CA TYR A 174 -13.49 -9.56 1.43
C TYR A 174 -14.33 -10.31 0.39
N GLY A 175 -13.75 -11.33 -0.27
CA GLY A 175 -14.45 -12.15 -1.25
C GLY A 175 -15.13 -13.36 -0.63
N LYS A 176 -15.91 -14.06 -1.45
CA LYS A 176 -16.38 -15.39 -1.09
C LYS A 176 -15.28 -16.43 -1.26
N PRO A 177 -15.33 -17.55 -0.50
CA PRO A 177 -14.36 -18.63 -0.67
C PRO A 177 -14.30 -19.12 -2.13
N TYR A 178 -13.08 -19.34 -2.62
CA TYR A 178 -12.87 -19.84 -3.99
C TYR A 178 -13.43 -21.26 -4.14
N CYS A 179 -14.54 -21.38 -4.83
CA CYS A 179 -15.16 -22.65 -5.20
C CYS A 179 -16.03 -22.46 -6.44
N LYS A 180 -16.43 -23.57 -7.08
CA LYS A 180 -17.21 -23.52 -8.34
C LYS A 180 -18.46 -22.66 -8.28
N ASP A 181 -19.14 -22.63 -7.12
CA ASP A 181 -20.39 -21.91 -6.95
C ASP A 181 -20.18 -20.40 -6.73
N ASN A 182 -18.96 -19.98 -6.43
CA ASN A 182 -18.61 -18.62 -6.10
C ASN A 182 -17.76 -17.89 -7.17
N LEU A 183 -17.37 -18.56 -8.26
CA LEU A 183 -16.46 -17.98 -9.26
C LEU A 183 -16.96 -16.65 -9.84
N SER A 184 -18.26 -16.52 -10.09
CA SER A 184 -18.87 -15.28 -10.58
C SER A 184 -19.26 -14.29 -9.48
N SER A 185 -18.98 -14.58 -8.21
CA SER A 185 -19.26 -13.68 -7.12
C SER A 185 -18.31 -12.49 -7.14
N PRO A 186 -18.72 -11.32 -6.61
CA PRO A 186 -17.82 -10.19 -6.45
C PRO A 186 -16.60 -10.57 -5.60
N GLY A 187 -15.42 -10.27 -6.10
CA GLY A 187 -14.14 -10.37 -5.44
C GLY A 187 -13.65 -9.00 -4.96
N VAL A 188 -12.51 -8.56 -5.46
CA VAL A 188 -11.87 -7.28 -5.10
C VAL A 188 -11.56 -6.46 -6.34
N ILE A 189 -11.18 -5.20 -6.19
CA ILE A 189 -10.78 -4.35 -7.32
C ILE A 189 -9.41 -4.79 -7.82
N LEU A 190 -9.32 -5.18 -9.07
CA LEU A 190 -8.06 -5.58 -9.69
C LEU A 190 -7.41 -4.37 -10.40
N LYS A 191 -6.45 -3.72 -9.73
CA LYS A 191 -5.68 -2.59 -10.27
C LYS A 191 -4.24 -3.03 -10.57
N LEU A 192 -3.87 -3.03 -11.85
CA LEU A 192 -2.57 -3.53 -12.32
C LEU A 192 -1.64 -2.42 -12.85
N THR A 193 -2.06 -1.16 -12.77
CA THR A 193 -1.34 0.03 -13.24
C THR A 193 -1.03 0.97 -12.08
N SER A 194 0.06 1.74 -12.20
CA SER A 194 0.49 2.70 -11.18
C SER A 194 -0.31 4.00 -11.19
N TYR A 195 -0.79 4.43 -12.34
CA TYR A 195 -1.45 5.73 -12.50
C TYR A 195 -2.93 5.69 -12.10
N VAL A 196 -3.44 6.85 -11.69
CA VAL A 196 -4.84 7.04 -11.37
C VAL A 196 -5.60 7.21 -12.69
N GLU A 197 -6.61 6.38 -12.87
CA GLU A 197 -7.52 6.45 -14.01
C GLU A 197 -8.79 7.18 -13.58
N ASP A 198 -9.29 8.08 -14.43
CA ASP A 198 -10.53 8.81 -14.17
C ASP A 198 -11.76 7.98 -14.57
N HIS A 199 -11.98 6.89 -13.83
CA HIS A 199 -13.15 6.04 -13.98
C HIS A 199 -13.54 5.38 -12.63
N ASP A 200 -14.78 4.94 -12.54
CA ASP A 200 -15.25 4.19 -11.39
C ASP A 200 -14.67 2.78 -11.39
N TYR A 201 -13.98 2.41 -10.32
CA TYR A 201 -13.46 1.06 -10.12
C TYR A 201 -14.61 0.11 -9.74
N THR A 202 -14.65 -1.03 -10.40
CA THR A 202 -15.61 -2.10 -10.12
C THR A 202 -14.89 -3.30 -9.50
N LEU A 203 -15.64 -4.08 -8.71
CA LEU A 203 -15.11 -5.34 -8.19
C LEU A 203 -14.95 -6.34 -9.34
N SER A 204 -13.78 -6.94 -9.43
CA SER A 204 -13.55 -8.12 -10.27
C SER A 204 -14.27 -9.33 -9.69
N THR A 205 -14.38 -10.40 -10.46
CA THR A 205 -14.95 -11.66 -9.95
C THR A 205 -13.92 -12.43 -9.13
N VAL A 206 -14.38 -13.41 -8.36
CA VAL A 206 -13.49 -14.32 -7.61
C VAL A 206 -12.65 -15.20 -8.56
N GLU A 207 -13.12 -15.43 -9.80
CA GLU A 207 -12.41 -16.20 -10.84
C GLU A 207 -11.20 -15.44 -11.41
N GLU A 208 -11.31 -14.12 -11.58
CA GLU A 208 -10.23 -13.24 -12.07
C GLU A 208 -9.09 -13.11 -11.09
#